data_ecc78f38701962b2882469bcf105e260
#
_entry.id   ecc78f38701962b2882469bcf105e260
#
_cell.length_a   1.000
_cell.length_b   1.000
_cell.length_c   1.000
_cell.angle_alpha   90.00
_cell.angle_beta   90.00
_cell.angle_gamma   90.00
#
_symmetry.space_group_name_H-M   'P 1'
#
loop_
_entity.id
_entity.type
_entity.pdbx_description
1 polymer ?
#
loop_
_entity_poly.entity_id
_entity_poly.type
_entity_poly.pdbx_seq_one_letter_code
_entity_poly.pdbx_strand_id
1 'polypeptide(L)'
;MSDTGSTATKAKTAAIVSGYFSPLHVGHLDMIEGAAELADEVFVIVNNNAQQEIKKGKVIIDEADRLRVVLSLQAVDHAIVAIDEDRTVSASLAQLAETFTDYSLIFANGGDRIPDFVPEAATCEEHGIELVFGVGGNEKADSSSRINVELGLEDAQSAPPSATT
;
A
#
# COMPACT_ATOMS: atom_id res chain seq x y z
N MET A 1 -25.80 -20.00 17.02
CA MET A 1 -25.67 -19.63 16.41
C MET A 1 -25.71 -19.31 15.68
N SER A 2 -25.90 -19.38 15.82
CA SER A 2 -25.93 -19.03 14.99
C SER A 2 -25.84 -18.74 14.22
N ASP A 3 -25.85 -18.77 13.98
CA ASP A 3 -25.70 -18.44 13.11
C ASP A 3 -25.66 -18.11 12.38
N THR A 4 -25.87 -18.19 12.44
CA THR A 4 -25.78 -17.88 11.73
C THR A 4 -25.40 -17.52 11.00
N GLY A 5 -25.29 -17.62 10.88
CA GLY A 5 -25.03 -17.27 10.24
C GLY A 5 -24.43 -17.01 9.56
N SER A 6 -24.10 -17.18 9.81
CA SER A 6 -23.54 -16.96 9.11
C SER A 6 -23.25 -16.76 8.03
N THR A 7 -23.51 -16.72 8.18
CA THR A 7 -23.70 -16.79 6.83
C THR A 7 -22.93 -15.76 6.10
N ALA A 8 -23.31 -14.59 5.99
CA ALA A 8 -22.61 -13.57 5.28
C ALA A 8 -21.44 -13.02 6.07
N THR A 9 -21.24 -13.50 7.28
CA THR A 9 -20.22 -12.94 8.14
C THR A 9 -18.86 -13.46 7.75
N LYS A 10 -17.91 -12.61 7.59
CA LYS A 10 -16.54 -13.00 7.32
C LYS A 10 -15.85 -13.36 8.63
N ALA A 11 -14.91 -14.29 8.57
CA ALA A 11 -14.23 -14.73 9.78
C ALA A 11 -13.28 -13.68 10.33
N LYS A 12 -12.65 -12.89 9.48
CA LYS A 12 -11.65 -11.93 9.92
C LYS A 12 -11.71 -10.68 9.06
N THR A 13 -11.06 -9.63 9.54
CA THR A 13 -10.88 -8.42 8.76
C THR A 13 -9.40 -8.22 8.48
N ALA A 14 -9.07 -7.65 7.35
CA ALA A 14 -7.71 -7.31 7.02
C ALA A 14 -7.64 -5.93 6.37
N ALA A 15 -6.69 -5.12 6.82
CA ALA A 15 -6.46 -3.82 6.23
C ALA A 15 -5.27 -3.97 5.28
N ILE A 16 -5.46 -3.53 4.04
CA ILE A 16 -4.44 -3.63 3.01
C ILE A 16 -3.82 -2.26 2.83
N VAL A 17 -2.51 -2.18 2.87
CA VAL A 17 -1.79 -0.96 2.56
C VAL A 17 -0.83 -1.25 1.41
N SER A 18 -0.47 -0.25 0.63
CA SER A 18 0.45 -0.43 -0.47
C SER A 18 1.51 0.65 -0.44
N GLY A 19 2.65 0.37 -1.00
CA GLY A 19 3.72 1.35 -1.06
C GLY A 19 4.95 0.80 -1.75
N TYR A 20 5.89 1.69 -2.01
CA TYR A 20 7.15 1.30 -2.64
C TYR A 20 8.16 0.89 -1.57
N PHE A 21 8.14 1.50 -0.40
CA PHE A 21 9.05 1.21 0.71
C PHE A 21 10.51 1.26 0.23
N SER A 22 10.87 2.34 -0.43
CA SER A 22 12.17 2.50 -1.05
C SER A 22 12.77 3.87 -0.73
N PRO A 23 13.24 4.08 0.48
CA PRO A 23 13.32 3.12 1.58
C PRO A 23 12.10 3.15 2.50
N LEU A 24 12.00 2.17 3.35
CA LEU A 24 11.03 2.16 4.44
C LEU A 24 11.41 3.26 5.43
N HIS A 25 10.43 3.96 5.96
CA HIS A 25 10.68 5.02 6.94
C HIS A 25 9.51 5.11 7.92
N VAL A 26 9.63 6.00 8.91
CA VAL A 26 8.62 6.08 9.98
C VAL A 26 7.23 6.45 9.48
N GLY A 27 7.13 7.18 8.37
CA GLY A 27 5.81 7.46 7.79
C GLY A 27 5.09 6.19 7.34
N HIS A 28 5.86 5.21 6.83
CA HIS A 28 5.28 3.91 6.47
C HIS A 28 4.86 3.16 7.72
N LEU A 29 5.65 3.26 8.80
CA LEU A 29 5.30 2.58 10.04
C LEU A 29 4.01 3.16 10.62
N ASP A 30 3.85 4.48 10.57
CA ASP A 30 2.63 5.11 11.06
C ASP A 30 1.41 4.60 10.27
N MET A 31 1.54 4.46 8.97
CA MET A 31 0.45 3.97 8.12
C MET A 31 0.14 2.51 8.43
N ILE A 32 1.17 1.68 8.57
CA ILE A 32 0.99 0.25 8.85
C ILE A 32 0.39 0.07 10.24
N GLU A 33 0.86 0.81 11.22
CA GLU A 33 0.35 0.70 12.58
C GLU A 33 -1.07 1.24 12.65
N GLY A 34 -1.37 2.30 11.91
CA GLY A 34 -2.73 2.80 11.81
C GLY A 34 -3.67 1.79 11.18
N ALA A 35 -3.19 1.08 10.16
CA ALA A 35 -3.98 0.03 9.52
C ALA A 35 -4.22 -1.11 10.50
N ALA A 36 -3.25 -1.41 11.35
CA ALA A 36 -3.42 -2.48 12.35
C ALA A 36 -4.53 -2.17 13.35
N GLU A 37 -4.88 -0.89 13.51
CA GLU A 37 -5.97 -0.53 14.40
C GLU A 37 -7.32 -0.67 13.74
N LEU A 38 -7.37 -0.86 12.43
CA LEU A 38 -8.64 -0.94 11.70
C LEU A 38 -9.12 -2.38 11.53
N ALA A 39 -8.26 -3.34 11.67
CA ALA A 39 -8.61 -4.70 11.30
C ALA A 39 -7.81 -5.71 12.11
N ASP A 40 -8.18 -6.98 12.00
CA ASP A 40 -7.48 -8.03 12.72
C ASP A 40 -6.10 -8.29 12.17
N GLU A 41 -5.90 -8.13 10.87
CA GLU A 41 -4.62 -8.39 10.23
C GLU A 41 -4.26 -7.26 9.27
N VAL A 42 -2.98 -7.13 8.97
CA VAL A 42 -2.49 -6.14 8.01
C VAL A 42 -1.84 -6.88 6.86
N PHE A 43 -2.29 -6.55 5.65
CA PHE A 43 -1.73 -7.10 4.42
C PHE A 43 -1.04 -5.96 3.70
N VAL A 44 0.14 -6.20 3.16
CA VAL A 44 0.90 -5.16 2.48
C VAL A 44 1.15 -5.55 1.03
N ILE A 45 0.93 -4.63 0.11
CA ILE A 45 1.28 -4.80 -1.29
C ILE A 45 2.52 -3.95 -1.54
N VAL A 46 3.64 -4.58 -1.88
CA VAL A 46 4.88 -3.89 -2.17
C VAL A 46 4.93 -3.65 -3.67
N ASN A 47 4.98 -2.40 -4.09
CA ASN A 47 5.04 -2.10 -5.51
C ASN A 47 6.27 -2.76 -6.14
N ASN A 48 6.12 -3.27 -7.36
CA ASN A 48 7.18 -4.05 -7.97
C ASN A 48 8.23 -3.19 -8.66
N ASN A 49 9.28 -3.82 -9.16
CA ASN A 49 10.38 -3.10 -9.79
C ASN A 49 9.93 -2.34 -11.04
N ALA A 50 9.07 -2.92 -11.86
CA ALA A 50 8.57 -2.23 -13.04
C ALA A 50 7.83 -0.96 -12.67
N GLN A 51 7.03 -1.01 -11.61
CA GLN A 51 6.32 0.16 -11.12
C GLN A 51 7.29 1.20 -10.57
N GLN A 52 8.35 0.74 -9.90
CA GLN A 52 9.36 1.66 -9.38
C GLN A 52 10.08 2.38 -10.52
N GLU A 53 10.33 1.67 -11.62
CA GLU A 53 10.94 2.32 -12.79
C GLU A 53 10.01 3.37 -13.37
N ILE A 54 8.71 3.12 -13.42
CA ILE A 54 7.78 4.11 -13.92
C ILE A 54 7.80 5.35 -13.03
N LYS A 55 7.82 5.17 -11.73
CA LYS A 55 7.72 6.30 -10.81
C LYS A 55 9.05 7.02 -10.63
N LYS A 56 10.14 6.29 -10.48
CA LYS A 56 11.42 6.88 -10.10
C LYS A 56 12.47 6.85 -11.19
N GLY A 57 12.20 6.21 -12.29
CA GLY A 57 13.15 6.11 -13.39
C GLY A 57 14.18 5.01 -13.22
N LYS A 58 14.21 4.37 -12.07
CA LYS A 58 15.15 3.29 -11.81
C LYS A 58 14.72 2.50 -10.60
N VAL A 59 15.28 1.32 -10.43
CA VAL A 59 15.04 0.50 -9.24
C VAL A 59 16.14 0.86 -8.25
N ILE A 60 15.75 1.36 -7.09
CA ILE A 60 16.69 1.73 -6.05
C ILE A 60 16.94 0.55 -5.12
N ILE A 61 15.89 -0.11 -4.67
CA ILE A 61 16.00 -1.31 -3.84
C ILE A 61 15.13 -2.37 -4.51
N ASP A 62 15.69 -3.55 -4.73
CA ASP A 62 14.99 -4.62 -5.42
C ASP A 62 13.72 -5.04 -4.68
N GLU A 63 12.70 -5.44 -5.44
CA GLU A 63 11.40 -5.77 -4.87
C GLU A 63 11.48 -6.92 -3.86
N ALA A 64 12.34 -7.90 -4.07
CA ALA A 64 12.46 -9.01 -3.14
C ALA A 64 13.02 -8.55 -1.81
N ASP A 65 13.96 -7.62 -1.84
CA ASP A 65 14.52 -7.09 -0.61
C ASP A 65 13.51 -6.20 0.13
N ARG A 66 12.73 -5.41 -0.63
CA ARG A 66 11.70 -4.59 -0.02
C ARG A 66 10.62 -5.45 0.61
N LEU A 67 10.24 -6.54 -0.05
CA LEU A 67 9.27 -7.47 0.51
C LEU A 67 9.81 -8.09 1.80
N ARG A 68 11.08 -8.48 1.80
CA ARG A 68 11.68 -9.10 2.99
C ARG A 68 11.68 -8.13 4.17
N VAL A 69 12.01 -6.86 3.92
CA VAL A 69 12.00 -5.86 4.99
C VAL A 69 10.59 -5.68 5.54
N VAL A 70 9.61 -5.58 4.67
CA VAL A 70 8.22 -5.39 5.08
C VAL A 70 7.73 -6.60 5.89
N LEU A 71 8.08 -7.81 5.45
CA LEU A 71 7.65 -9.01 6.15
C LEU A 71 8.27 -9.14 7.53
N SER A 72 9.36 -8.43 7.80
CA SER A 72 9.98 -8.49 9.11
C SER A 72 9.32 -7.55 10.12
N LEU A 73 8.38 -6.71 9.70
CA LEU A 73 7.72 -5.79 10.62
C LEU A 73 6.67 -6.54 11.43
N GLN A 74 6.65 -6.25 12.73
CA GLN A 74 5.77 -6.97 13.63
C GLN A 74 4.30 -6.84 13.28
N ALA A 75 3.88 -5.68 12.80
CA ALA A 75 2.48 -5.43 12.52
C ALA A 75 1.99 -6.03 11.20
N VAL A 76 2.88 -6.57 10.38
CA VAL A 76 2.50 -7.09 9.05
C VAL A 76 2.25 -8.59 9.15
N ASP A 77 1.07 -9.02 8.72
CA ASP A 77 0.72 -10.43 8.73
C ASP A 77 0.96 -11.10 7.39
N HIS A 78 0.71 -10.42 6.30
CA HIS A 78 0.96 -10.95 4.96
C HIS A 78 1.46 -9.83 4.07
N ALA A 79 2.32 -10.15 3.14
CA ALA A 79 2.80 -9.16 2.17
C ALA A 79 3.06 -9.85 0.85
N ILE A 80 2.81 -9.13 -0.25
CA ILE A 80 3.05 -9.63 -1.60
C ILE A 80 3.72 -8.53 -2.40
N VAL A 81 4.42 -8.91 -3.45
CA VAL A 81 4.87 -7.96 -4.46
C VAL A 81 3.71 -7.79 -5.45
N ALA A 82 3.43 -6.55 -5.83
CA ALA A 82 2.32 -6.25 -6.73
C ALA A 82 2.49 -6.98 -8.06
N ILE A 83 1.36 -7.40 -8.64
CA ILE A 83 1.37 -8.06 -9.94
C ILE A 83 1.00 -7.08 -11.05
N ASP A 84 0.68 -5.84 -10.70
CA ASP A 84 0.25 -4.83 -11.65
C ASP A 84 1.40 -4.34 -12.53
N GLU A 85 1.05 -3.88 -13.73
CA GLU A 85 2.06 -3.35 -14.64
C GLU A 85 1.95 -1.84 -14.80
N ASP A 86 0.91 -1.24 -14.26
CA ASP A 86 0.75 0.20 -14.26
C ASP A 86 1.06 0.71 -12.84
N ARG A 87 0.74 1.95 -12.56
CA ARG A 87 1.09 2.54 -11.26
C ARG A 87 0.06 2.25 -10.17
N THR A 88 -0.98 1.49 -10.48
CA THR A 88 -2.00 1.17 -9.48
C THR A 88 -1.70 -0.18 -8.86
N VAL A 89 -2.47 -0.55 -7.86
CA VAL A 89 -2.41 -1.90 -7.30
C VAL A 89 -3.76 -2.61 -7.47
N SER A 90 -4.52 -2.20 -8.49
CA SER A 90 -5.86 -2.74 -8.71
C SER A 90 -5.86 -4.25 -8.93
N ALA A 91 -4.96 -4.77 -9.77
CA ALA A 91 -4.91 -6.21 -10.02
C ALA A 91 -4.50 -6.97 -8.78
N SER A 92 -3.58 -6.39 -7.99
CA SER A 92 -3.14 -7.01 -6.74
C SER A 92 -4.27 -7.05 -5.71
N LEU A 93 -5.07 -5.98 -5.64
CA LEU A 93 -6.24 -5.95 -4.76
C LEU A 93 -7.25 -7.01 -5.17
N ALA A 94 -7.51 -7.14 -6.47
CA ALA A 94 -8.44 -8.15 -6.95
C ALA A 94 -7.93 -9.56 -6.60
N GLN A 95 -6.63 -9.77 -6.74
CA GLN A 95 -6.06 -11.07 -6.42
C GLN A 95 -6.21 -11.38 -4.93
N LEU A 96 -5.98 -10.41 -4.06
CA LEU A 96 -6.15 -10.62 -2.63
C LEU A 96 -7.61 -10.94 -2.29
N ALA A 97 -8.55 -10.23 -2.94
CA ALA A 97 -9.97 -10.48 -2.69
C ALA A 97 -10.37 -11.88 -3.11
N GLU A 98 -9.80 -12.37 -4.21
CA GLU A 98 -10.13 -13.70 -4.70
C GLU A 98 -9.44 -14.79 -3.88
N THR A 99 -8.33 -14.47 -3.24
CA THR A 99 -7.59 -15.43 -2.44
C THR A 99 -8.12 -15.52 -1.03
N PHE A 100 -8.44 -14.37 -0.44
CA PHE A 100 -8.86 -14.32 0.97
C PHE A 100 -10.37 -14.08 1.05
N THR A 101 -11.15 -15.02 0.53
CA THR A 101 -12.59 -14.87 0.46
C THR A 101 -13.27 -14.87 1.82
N ASP A 102 -12.57 -15.37 2.86
CA ASP A 102 -13.13 -15.37 4.21
C ASP A 102 -12.94 -14.03 4.91
N TYR A 103 -12.23 -13.08 4.32
CA TYR A 103 -11.93 -11.82 4.99
C TYR A 103 -12.83 -10.71 4.49
N SER A 104 -13.11 -9.77 5.39
CA SER A 104 -13.63 -8.46 4.99
C SER A 104 -12.41 -7.58 4.81
N LEU A 105 -12.21 -7.07 3.60
CA LEU A 105 -11.00 -6.34 3.27
C LEU A 105 -11.21 -4.84 3.27
N ILE A 106 -10.20 -4.11 3.74
CA ILE A 106 -10.20 -2.65 3.78
C ILE A 106 -8.95 -2.22 3.05
N PHE A 107 -9.07 -1.29 2.09
CA PHE A 107 -7.90 -0.70 1.45
C PHE A 107 -7.64 0.63 2.17
N ALA A 108 -6.58 0.65 2.99
CA ALA A 108 -6.28 1.77 3.85
C ALA A 108 -5.27 2.68 3.16
N ASN A 109 -5.61 3.95 3.03
CA ASN A 109 -4.79 4.92 2.33
C ASN A 109 -4.22 5.93 3.29
N GLY A 110 -3.00 6.36 3.06
CA GLY A 110 -2.35 7.33 3.92
C GLY A 110 -2.97 8.71 3.82
N GLY A 111 -2.54 9.59 4.69
CA GLY A 111 -3.18 10.89 4.84
C GLY A 111 -3.01 11.83 3.67
N ASP A 112 -2.05 11.56 2.78
CA ASP A 112 -1.84 12.42 1.63
C ASP A 112 -2.63 11.96 0.39
N ARG A 113 -3.41 10.87 0.47
CA ARG A 113 -4.25 10.44 -0.65
C ARG A 113 -5.56 11.23 -0.62
N ILE A 114 -6.00 11.63 -1.79
CA ILE A 114 -7.24 12.39 -1.93
C ILE A 114 -8.33 11.44 -2.43
N PRO A 115 -9.47 11.36 -1.77
CA PRO A 115 -10.50 10.37 -2.12
C PRO A 115 -10.92 10.39 -3.59
N ASP A 116 -10.95 11.57 -4.22
CA ASP A 116 -11.41 11.67 -5.60
C ASP A 116 -10.39 11.15 -6.59
N PHE A 117 -9.17 10.87 -6.16
CA PHE A 117 -8.11 10.46 -7.07
C PHE A 117 -7.50 9.11 -6.68
N VAL A 118 -8.31 8.17 -6.26
CA VAL A 118 -7.84 6.82 -5.96
C VAL A 118 -8.17 5.94 -7.17
N PRO A 119 -7.16 5.61 -7.99
CA PRO A 119 -7.45 4.83 -9.20
C PRO A 119 -7.98 3.43 -8.91
N GLU A 120 -7.75 2.93 -7.70
CA GLU A 120 -8.20 1.60 -7.32
C GLU A 120 -9.65 1.56 -6.86
N ALA A 121 -10.34 2.70 -6.82
CA ALA A 121 -11.69 2.75 -6.27
C ALA A 121 -12.68 1.82 -6.96
N ALA A 122 -12.62 1.76 -8.29
CA ALA A 122 -13.54 0.89 -9.05
C ALA A 122 -13.31 -0.58 -8.70
N THR A 123 -12.05 -0.99 -8.57
CA THR A 123 -11.72 -2.37 -8.21
C THR A 123 -12.20 -2.68 -6.80
N CYS A 124 -12.03 -1.75 -5.88
CA CYS A 124 -12.49 -1.94 -4.51
C CYS A 124 -14.00 -2.11 -4.48
N GLU A 125 -14.73 -1.29 -5.25
CA GLU A 125 -16.18 -1.39 -5.29
C GLU A 125 -16.60 -2.73 -5.89
N GLU A 126 -15.95 -3.14 -6.95
CA GLU A 126 -16.29 -4.38 -7.63
C GLU A 126 -16.06 -5.59 -6.71
N HIS A 127 -15.06 -5.56 -5.88
CA HIS A 127 -14.70 -6.70 -5.03
C HIS A 127 -15.14 -6.53 -3.58
N GLY A 128 -15.91 -5.50 -3.27
CA GLY A 128 -16.41 -5.30 -1.91
C GLY A 128 -15.34 -4.90 -0.90
N ILE A 129 -14.29 -4.24 -1.36
CA ILE A 129 -13.23 -3.77 -0.48
C ILE A 129 -13.55 -2.35 -0.04
N GLU A 130 -13.55 -2.12 1.25
CA GLU A 130 -13.86 -0.79 1.79
C GLU A 130 -12.66 0.14 1.63
N LEU A 131 -12.90 1.41 1.26
CA LEU A 131 -11.82 2.39 1.17
C LEU A 131 -11.79 3.24 2.43
N VAL A 132 -10.62 3.41 3.01
CA VAL A 132 -10.43 4.25 4.18
C VAL A 132 -9.25 5.17 3.93
N PHE A 133 -9.37 6.43 4.34
CA PHE A 133 -8.35 7.45 4.11
C PHE A 133 -7.82 8.02 5.43
N GLY A 134 -6.69 8.68 5.37
CA GLY A 134 -6.12 9.34 6.55
C GLY A 134 -5.48 8.39 7.55
N VAL A 135 -5.15 7.18 7.10
CA VAL A 135 -4.60 6.18 8.02
C VAL A 135 -3.17 6.57 8.38
N GLY A 136 -2.84 6.52 9.66
CA GLY A 136 -1.54 6.93 10.16
C GLY A 136 -1.45 8.42 10.41
N GLY A 137 -2.54 9.15 10.28
CA GLY A 137 -2.56 10.58 10.51
C GLY A 137 -2.55 11.37 9.23
N ASN A 138 -2.87 12.64 9.30
CA ASN A 138 -2.93 13.49 8.12
C ASN A 138 -1.60 14.16 7.81
N GLU A 139 -0.65 14.13 8.71
CA GLU A 139 0.66 14.71 8.49
C GLU A 139 1.65 13.63 8.18
N LYS A 140 2.44 13.81 7.14
CA LYS A 140 3.45 12.85 6.77
C LYS A 140 4.67 13.05 7.64
N ALA A 141 5.05 12.05 8.40
CA ALA A 141 6.24 12.11 9.24
C ALA A 141 7.49 12.13 8.39
N ASP A 142 7.47 11.44 7.24
CA ASP A 142 8.62 11.41 6.35
C ASP A 142 8.14 10.90 4.98
N SER A 143 9.02 10.87 4.00
CA SER A 143 8.68 10.34 2.69
C SER A 143 9.92 9.78 2.02
N SER A 144 9.71 8.75 1.21
CA SER A 144 10.80 8.18 0.43
C SER A 144 11.36 9.18 -0.55
N SER A 145 10.50 10.03 -1.12
CA SER A 145 10.95 11.05 -2.06
C SER A 145 11.90 12.04 -1.39
N ARG A 146 11.55 12.51 -0.18
CA ARG A 146 12.42 13.42 0.55
C ARG A 146 13.77 12.77 0.85
N ILE A 147 13.71 11.51 1.32
CA ILE A 147 14.94 10.82 1.67
C ILE A 147 15.81 10.60 0.43
N ASN A 148 15.19 10.25 -0.68
CA ASN A 148 15.93 10.01 -1.91
C ASN A 148 16.57 11.28 -2.44
N VAL A 149 15.89 12.41 -2.31
CA VAL A 149 16.48 13.68 -2.71
C VAL A 149 17.70 14.01 -1.84
N GLU A 150 17.59 13.78 -0.53
CA GLU A 150 18.70 14.01 0.38
C GLU A 150 19.90 13.14 0.00
N LEU A 151 19.65 11.95 -0.54
CA LEU A 151 20.73 11.08 -0.93
C LEU A 151 21.17 11.29 -2.37
N GLY A 152 20.63 12.27 -3.06
CA GLY A 152 20.97 12.52 -4.45
C GLY A 152 20.21 11.67 -5.44
N LEU A 153 19.11 11.04 -5.01
CA LEU A 153 18.31 10.21 -5.87
C LEU A 153 16.94 10.87 -6.03
N GLU A 154 16.58 11.22 -7.24
CA GLU A 154 15.32 11.92 -7.49
C GLU A 154 14.32 11.03 -8.20
N ASP A 155 13.04 11.21 -7.90
CA ASP A 155 11.98 10.52 -8.60
C ASP A 155 11.89 11.07 -10.02
N ALA A 156 11.63 10.21 -10.97
CA ALA A 156 11.54 10.61 -12.37
C ALA A 156 10.48 11.68 -12.59
N GLN A 157 9.41 11.68 -11.80
CA GLN A 157 8.33 12.61 -11.98
C GLN A 157 8.44 13.86 -11.12
N SER A 158 9.33 13.88 -10.18
CA SER A 158 9.50 15.02 -9.31
C SER A 158 10.76 15.79 -9.64
N ALA A 159 11.50 15.41 -10.63
CA ALA A 159 12.68 16.16 -11.03
C ALA A 159 12.25 17.56 -11.44
N PRO A 160 12.92 18.61 -10.97
CA PRO A 160 12.52 19.97 -11.28
C PRO A 160 12.64 20.23 -12.77
N PRO A 161 11.59 20.70 -13.40
CA PRO A 161 11.64 20.89 -14.82
C PRO A 161 12.64 21.95 -15.22
N SER A 162 12.89 22.85 -14.37
CA SER A 162 13.79 23.89 -14.76
C SER A 162 15.04 23.79 -14.06
N ALA A 163 15.37 22.69 -13.67
CA ALA A 163 16.64 22.50 -13.08
C ALA A 163 17.64 23.05 -13.93
N THR A 164 17.21 23.35 -14.92
CA THR A 164 17.96 23.99 -15.78
C THR A 164 18.39 25.28 -15.47
N THR A 165 17.90 25.99 -14.86
CA THR A 165 18.39 27.31 -14.76
C THR A 165 19.64 27.52 -14.16
#